data_ceb9112867799a298074b36b2428c278
#
_entry.id   ceb9112867799a298074b36b2428c278
#
_cell.length_a   1.000
_cell.length_b   1.000
_cell.length_c   1.000
_cell.angle_alpha   90.00
_cell.angle_beta   90.00
_cell.angle_gamma   90.00
#
_symmetry.space_group_name_H-M   'P 1'
#
loop_
_entity.id
_entity.type
_entity.pdbx_description
1 polymer ?
#
loop_
_entity_poly.entity_id
_entity_poly.type
_entity_poly.pdbx_seq_one_letter_code
_entity_poly.pdbx_strand_id
1 'polypeptide(L)'
;MSIRGKLFRKSLSGVAVLGVAALALTACTTSGNTGTDAATSGGTVTVAVVNDFTSFNNQTPQSNLDTNGQVGYLMGNYGSAFSYIDKDFNIVREDKFGTFEKTSDDPQTVTYTLNPDDKWSDGEPVTADDMVLSWATQSGYYNDSTVDEATGEVATGTTYFEIAASTAGLDTTALPTVSDDNLSMTLVYGTPYVDWELVNPIGQPAHIVAKKAGLGSAADLTALLMSLPKGDPANPVAADPTLKAAADFVNTGYDVTAFPTDPDLLVSSGPMVPTGWTPGQSFTMERNKYYVGGMIPNIDKMILRVIPDANAQVTALQNGEVDIINPQASADTLTALENTGADVLTGDQVSYDHLDLRFDQPVFADLKVRQAFLKTVPRQQILDSIVTPVNPDAKVLNSQIWVPANAPYDDSVANNGSSDYADVDIDGAKALLAGATPSVRILYNTNNPNRVDEFQAIQESAAKAGITVVDVGSPDWSSLLEGGDYDASLFGWISPGVGSTGISQIFSTDGGGNYNRYTGTNADAILTQTTLDPDELIAIEKRMDKQMFTDAYGLPLFQLPGVFGVNKRVSGVEYMGNQTGPFWNFWEWSVNS
;
A
#
# COMPACT_ATOMS: atom_id res chain seq x y z
N MET A 1 -27.71 3.61 -50.24
CA MET A 1 -28.18 2.41 -50.99
C MET A 1 -28.56 1.39 -49.94
N SER A 2 -29.84 1.15 -49.85
CA SER A 2 -30.55 0.26 -48.91
C SER A 2 -30.35 -1.20 -49.29
N ILE A 3 -30.27 -2.11 -48.28
CA ILE A 3 -30.97 -3.41 -48.34
C ILE A 3 -31.15 -3.94 -46.88
N ARG A 4 -32.42 -4.19 -46.60
CA ARG A 4 -32.97 -4.88 -45.44
C ARG A 4 -32.94 -6.41 -45.63
N GLY A 5 -32.97 -7.16 -44.55
CA GLY A 5 -33.41 -8.58 -44.57
C GLY A 5 -33.12 -9.27 -43.22
N LYS A 6 -34.03 -9.35 -42.43
CA LYS A 6 -35.13 -10.27 -41.96
C LYS A 6 -34.71 -11.26 -40.86
N LEU A 7 -35.42 -11.12 -39.78
CA LEU A 7 -35.61 -12.06 -38.62
C LEU A 7 -35.84 -13.52 -39.03
N PHE A 8 -35.30 -14.45 -38.21
CA PHE A 8 -35.99 -15.71 -37.92
C PHE A 8 -35.86 -16.06 -36.43
N ARG A 9 -37.02 -16.05 -35.75
CA ARG A 9 -37.25 -16.70 -34.45
C ARG A 9 -37.38 -18.20 -34.69
N LYS A 10 -36.71 -19.02 -33.87
CA LYS A 10 -37.19 -20.36 -33.50
C LYS A 10 -36.89 -20.62 -32.03
N SER A 11 -37.99 -20.74 -31.29
CA SER A 11 -38.07 -21.30 -29.95
C SER A 11 -37.86 -22.82 -30.01
N LEU A 12 -37.06 -23.36 -29.10
CA LEU A 12 -37.19 -24.76 -28.68
C LEU A 12 -36.91 -24.86 -27.19
N SER A 13 -37.92 -25.27 -26.47
CA SER A 13 -37.94 -25.64 -25.06
C SER A 13 -37.13 -26.94 -24.86
N GLY A 14 -36.25 -26.98 -23.88
CA GLY A 14 -35.56 -28.19 -23.45
C GLY A 14 -35.44 -28.21 -21.93
N VAL A 15 -36.08 -29.18 -21.33
CA VAL A 15 -36.25 -29.49 -19.93
C VAL A 15 -34.89 -29.70 -19.25
N ALA A 16 -34.61 -28.94 -18.19
CA ALA A 16 -33.46 -29.18 -17.29
C ALA A 16 -33.89 -30.11 -16.15
N VAL A 17 -33.26 -31.26 -16.06
CA VAL A 17 -33.35 -32.19 -14.93
C VAL A 17 -32.44 -31.72 -13.82
N LEU A 18 -33.01 -31.32 -12.69
CA LEU A 18 -32.31 -31.05 -11.43
C LEU A 18 -31.91 -32.38 -10.77
N GLY A 19 -30.60 -32.63 -10.74
CA GLY A 19 -30.01 -33.67 -9.90
C GLY A 19 -29.57 -33.10 -8.56
N VAL A 20 -30.40 -33.26 -7.53
CA VAL A 20 -30.05 -32.98 -6.13
C VAL A 20 -29.25 -34.15 -5.59
N ALA A 21 -27.95 -33.98 -5.38
CA ALA A 21 -27.12 -34.91 -4.58
C ALA A 21 -27.15 -34.46 -3.11
N ALA A 22 -28.00 -35.10 -2.32
CA ALA A 22 -28.02 -34.96 -0.87
C ALA A 22 -26.84 -35.77 -0.27
N LEU A 23 -25.85 -35.11 0.28
CA LEU A 23 -24.86 -35.73 1.16
C LEU A 23 -25.41 -35.72 2.59
N ALA A 24 -25.68 -36.93 3.08
CA ALA A 24 -26.13 -37.16 4.45
C ALA A 24 -24.94 -37.01 5.41
N LEU A 25 -24.97 -35.99 6.28
CA LEU A 25 -24.12 -35.86 7.46
C LEU A 25 -24.70 -36.73 8.59
N THR A 26 -24.01 -37.79 8.96
CA THR A 26 -24.26 -38.53 10.20
C THR A 26 -23.70 -37.75 11.37
N ALA A 27 -24.56 -37.10 12.14
CA ALA A 27 -24.23 -36.52 13.42
C ALA A 27 -24.19 -37.61 14.49
N CYS A 28 -23.06 -37.82 15.14
CA CYS A 28 -22.98 -38.52 16.43
C CYS A 28 -23.15 -37.48 17.55
N THR A 29 -24.31 -37.54 18.20
CA THR A 29 -24.55 -36.78 19.45
C THR A 29 -23.88 -37.48 20.61
N THR A 30 -22.98 -36.79 21.31
CA THR A 30 -22.63 -37.07 22.71
C THR A 30 -22.85 -35.83 23.53
N SER A 31 -23.58 -36.02 24.63
CA SER A 31 -24.07 -35.00 25.55
C SER A 31 -22.98 -34.38 26.40
N GLY A 32 -23.08 -33.06 26.57
CA GLY A 32 -22.86 -32.40 27.86
C GLY A 32 -21.43 -32.14 28.30
N ASN A 33 -20.95 -30.92 28.03
CA ASN A 33 -20.16 -30.24 29.04
C ASN A 33 -20.23 -28.70 28.80
N THR A 34 -20.59 -27.95 29.81
CA THR A 34 -20.49 -26.49 29.83
C THR A 34 -19.03 -26.12 30.00
N GLY A 35 -18.31 -26.01 28.87
CA GLY A 35 -16.95 -25.51 28.80
C GLY A 35 -16.94 -24.28 27.90
N THR A 36 -16.23 -23.25 28.30
CA THR A 36 -15.78 -22.15 27.46
C THR A 36 -15.37 -22.69 26.10
N ASP A 37 -15.95 -22.14 25.01
CA ASP A 37 -15.65 -22.52 23.63
C ASP A 37 -14.12 -22.42 23.41
N ALA A 38 -13.44 -23.55 23.40
CA ALA A 38 -12.02 -23.60 23.09
C ALA A 38 -11.88 -23.45 21.57
N ALA A 39 -11.17 -22.42 21.12
CA ALA A 39 -10.80 -22.27 19.72
C ALA A 39 -10.13 -23.56 19.21
N THR A 40 -10.65 -24.15 18.15
CA THR A 40 -10.05 -25.32 17.52
C THR A 40 -9.02 -24.85 16.50
N SER A 41 -7.80 -25.42 16.55
CA SER A 41 -6.84 -25.23 15.47
C SER A 41 -7.37 -25.92 14.21
N GLY A 42 -7.37 -25.19 13.07
CA GLY A 42 -7.87 -25.67 11.79
C GLY A 42 -9.09 -24.91 11.28
N GLY A 43 -9.65 -25.38 10.18
CA GLY A 43 -10.83 -24.78 9.55
C GLY A 43 -10.51 -23.78 8.43
N THR A 44 -11.58 -23.21 7.88
CA THR A 44 -11.51 -22.25 6.75
C THR A 44 -12.03 -20.89 7.18
N VAL A 45 -11.30 -19.80 6.83
CA VAL A 45 -11.76 -18.43 6.94
C VAL A 45 -11.89 -17.84 5.54
N THR A 46 -13.03 -17.17 5.26
CA THR A 46 -13.29 -16.49 3.99
C THR A 46 -13.29 -14.98 4.21
N VAL A 47 -12.43 -14.26 3.49
CA VAL A 47 -12.28 -12.80 3.57
C VAL A 47 -12.78 -12.18 2.28
N ALA A 48 -13.62 -11.15 2.35
CA ALA A 48 -13.97 -10.38 1.17
C ALA A 48 -12.82 -9.43 0.79
N VAL A 49 -12.51 -9.39 -0.51
CA VAL A 49 -11.53 -8.47 -1.11
C VAL A 49 -12.20 -7.68 -2.24
N VAL A 50 -11.71 -6.46 -2.49
CA VAL A 50 -12.33 -5.55 -3.47
C VAL A 50 -11.88 -5.86 -4.89
N ASN A 51 -10.60 -6.15 -5.08
CA ASN A 51 -9.98 -6.38 -6.38
C ASN A 51 -9.72 -7.87 -6.60
N ASP A 52 -9.74 -8.29 -7.87
CA ASP A 52 -9.27 -9.63 -8.24
C ASP A 52 -7.74 -9.70 -8.16
N PHE A 53 -7.22 -10.90 -8.04
CA PHE A 53 -5.79 -11.17 -8.05
C PHE A 53 -5.25 -11.11 -9.49
N THR A 54 -4.04 -10.57 -9.71
CA THR A 54 -3.46 -10.43 -11.05
C THR A 54 -1.98 -10.82 -11.13
N SER A 55 -1.24 -10.82 -10.02
CA SER A 55 0.20 -11.09 -10.04
C SER A 55 0.74 -11.60 -8.70
N PHE A 56 1.68 -12.54 -8.76
CA PHE A 56 2.48 -12.98 -7.62
C PHE A 56 3.73 -12.10 -7.38
N ASN A 57 3.93 -11.07 -8.19
CA ASN A 57 5.04 -10.12 -8.02
C ASN A 57 4.55 -8.82 -7.37
N ASN A 58 5.15 -8.48 -6.24
CA ASN A 58 4.82 -7.27 -5.47
C ASN A 58 5.89 -6.17 -5.58
N GLN A 59 6.76 -6.23 -6.58
CA GLN A 59 7.81 -5.23 -6.83
C GLN A 59 7.51 -4.36 -8.05
N THR A 60 6.58 -4.79 -8.92
CA THR A 60 6.11 -4.06 -10.09
C THR A 60 4.85 -3.23 -9.75
N PRO A 61 4.34 -2.39 -10.68
CA PRO A 61 3.08 -1.65 -10.50
C PRO A 61 1.85 -2.50 -10.16
N GLN A 62 1.90 -3.82 -10.34
CA GLN A 62 0.86 -4.75 -9.89
C GLN A 62 0.69 -4.77 -8.37
N SER A 63 1.72 -4.37 -7.59
CA SER A 63 1.65 -4.23 -6.13
C SER A 63 0.67 -3.14 -5.66
N ASN A 64 0.26 -2.24 -6.55
CA ASN A 64 -0.73 -1.21 -6.24
C ASN A 64 -2.17 -1.76 -6.06
N LEU A 65 -2.40 -3.04 -6.36
CA LEU A 65 -3.66 -3.72 -6.05
C LEU A 65 -3.57 -4.35 -4.66
N ASP A 66 -4.46 -3.95 -3.76
CA ASP A 66 -4.48 -4.43 -2.36
C ASP A 66 -4.46 -5.97 -2.27
N THR A 67 -5.27 -6.65 -3.10
CA THR A 67 -5.34 -8.12 -3.11
C THR A 67 -3.99 -8.76 -3.46
N ASN A 68 -3.21 -8.19 -4.40
CA ASN A 68 -1.88 -8.69 -4.72
C ASN A 68 -0.92 -8.51 -3.54
N GLY A 69 -0.92 -7.32 -2.90
CA GLY A 69 -0.13 -7.04 -1.70
C GLY A 69 -0.49 -7.98 -0.54
N GLN A 70 -1.78 -8.22 -0.30
CA GLN A 70 -2.27 -9.13 0.74
C GLN A 70 -1.86 -10.58 0.48
N VAL A 71 -1.99 -11.07 -0.75
CA VAL A 71 -1.50 -12.41 -1.14
C VAL A 71 0.02 -12.49 -0.96
N GLY A 72 0.76 -11.47 -1.40
CA GLY A 72 2.22 -11.39 -1.22
C GLY A 72 2.64 -11.40 0.26
N TYR A 73 1.90 -10.71 1.13
CA TYR A 73 2.10 -10.76 2.58
C TYR A 73 1.93 -12.17 3.13
N LEU A 74 0.88 -12.88 2.73
CA LEU A 74 0.60 -14.27 3.13
C LEU A 74 1.65 -15.25 2.58
N MET A 75 2.26 -14.93 1.43
CA MET A 75 3.32 -15.73 0.80
C MET A 75 4.74 -15.42 1.31
N GLY A 76 4.91 -14.41 2.19
CA GLY A 76 6.21 -14.05 2.75
C GLY A 76 7.12 -13.24 1.81
N ASN A 77 6.63 -12.82 0.65
CA ASN A 77 7.42 -12.07 -0.33
C ASN A 77 7.08 -10.57 -0.38
N TYR A 78 6.29 -10.08 0.59
CA TYR A 78 5.95 -8.67 0.73
C TYR A 78 5.77 -8.28 2.20
N GLY A 79 6.85 -7.77 2.84
CA GLY A 79 6.80 -7.18 4.18
C GLY A 79 6.40 -8.11 5.31
N SER A 80 6.75 -9.41 5.23
CA SER A 80 6.40 -10.40 6.25
C SER A 80 7.44 -11.52 6.44
N ALA A 81 8.65 -11.38 5.84
CA ALA A 81 9.71 -12.39 6.01
C ALA A 81 10.53 -12.13 7.29
N PHE A 82 11.27 -11.02 7.34
CA PHE A 82 12.16 -10.66 8.47
C PHE A 82 11.49 -9.75 9.50
N SER A 83 10.42 -9.09 9.14
CA SER A 83 9.64 -8.22 10.02
C SER A 83 8.23 -8.03 9.48
N TYR A 84 7.34 -7.54 10.33
CA TYR A 84 6.01 -7.07 9.95
C TYR A 84 5.67 -5.80 10.73
N ILE A 85 4.65 -5.08 10.29
CA ILE A 85 4.14 -3.89 10.97
C ILE A 85 2.92 -4.31 11.79
N ASP A 86 2.93 -4.02 13.10
CA ASP A 86 1.78 -4.29 13.99
C ASP A 86 0.72 -3.18 13.93
N LYS A 87 -0.41 -3.40 14.63
CA LYS A 87 -1.53 -2.43 14.68
C LYS A 87 -1.18 -1.07 15.30
N ASP A 88 -0.10 -1.01 16.06
CA ASP A 88 0.41 0.21 16.70
C ASP A 88 1.54 0.84 15.87
N PHE A 89 1.72 0.37 14.62
CA PHE A 89 2.73 0.79 13.65
C PHE A 89 4.17 0.59 14.12
N ASN A 90 4.43 -0.42 14.95
CA ASN A 90 5.78 -0.83 15.26
C ASN A 90 6.31 -1.85 14.25
N ILE A 91 7.61 -1.77 13.95
CA ILE A 91 8.30 -2.82 13.20
C ILE A 91 8.59 -3.96 14.17
N VAL A 92 7.92 -5.09 13.98
CA VAL A 92 8.11 -6.30 14.79
C VAL A 92 9.00 -7.27 14.03
N ARG A 93 10.11 -7.70 14.62
CA ARG A 93 11.06 -8.63 14.01
C ARG A 93 10.55 -10.06 14.01
N GLU A 94 10.72 -10.75 12.88
CA GLU A 94 10.39 -12.17 12.74
C GLU A 94 11.68 -13.02 12.87
N ASP A 95 12.26 -12.99 14.08
CA ASP A 95 13.56 -13.60 14.36
C ASP A 95 13.63 -15.12 14.14
N LYS A 96 12.48 -15.80 13.98
CA LYS A 96 12.44 -17.22 13.65
C LYS A 96 12.68 -17.50 12.17
N PHE A 97 12.30 -16.57 11.29
CA PHE A 97 12.61 -16.65 9.86
C PHE A 97 14.03 -16.14 9.60
N GLY A 98 14.38 -14.99 10.16
CA GLY A 98 15.72 -14.42 10.00
C GLY A 98 15.92 -13.17 10.82
N THR A 99 17.18 -12.78 10.98
CA THR A 99 17.58 -11.59 11.74
C THR A 99 18.26 -10.59 10.85
N PHE A 100 18.18 -9.30 11.22
CA PHE A 100 18.97 -8.25 10.59
C PHE A 100 19.58 -7.32 11.63
N GLU A 101 20.79 -6.88 11.37
CA GLU A 101 21.56 -6.05 12.29
C GLU A 101 22.33 -4.97 11.54
N LYS A 102 22.23 -3.73 12.01
CA LYS A 102 23.11 -2.64 11.59
C LYS A 102 24.41 -2.76 12.36
N THR A 103 25.47 -3.20 11.68
CA THR A 103 26.79 -3.48 12.29
C THR A 103 27.72 -2.27 12.27
N SER A 104 27.42 -1.23 11.49
CA SER A 104 28.17 0.03 11.42
C SER A 104 27.25 1.18 10.98
N ASP A 105 27.51 2.38 11.46
CA ASP A 105 26.86 3.62 11.01
C ASP A 105 27.65 4.34 9.91
N ASP A 106 28.97 4.15 9.83
CA ASP A 106 29.82 4.81 8.84
C ASP A 106 30.96 3.88 8.34
N PRO A 107 30.90 3.37 7.10
CA PRO A 107 29.69 3.36 6.27
C PRO A 107 28.59 2.54 6.92
N GLN A 108 27.33 2.95 6.73
CA GLN A 108 26.19 2.18 7.21
C GLN A 108 26.25 0.78 6.60
N THR A 109 26.24 -0.22 7.47
CA THR A 109 26.36 -1.62 7.08
C THR A 109 25.28 -2.43 7.79
N VAL A 110 24.50 -3.19 7.02
CA VAL A 110 23.42 -4.04 7.52
C VAL A 110 23.66 -5.46 7.07
N THR A 111 23.59 -6.41 8.00
CA THR A 111 23.67 -7.84 7.71
C THR A 111 22.34 -8.51 7.99
N TYR A 112 21.83 -9.25 7.01
CA TYR A 112 20.64 -10.11 7.08
C TYR A 112 21.11 -11.55 7.20
N THR A 113 20.51 -12.33 8.11
CA THR A 113 20.89 -13.73 8.34
C THR A 113 19.63 -14.60 8.42
N LEU A 114 19.53 -15.61 7.56
CA LEU A 114 18.42 -16.58 7.49
C LEU A 114 18.55 -17.64 8.57
N ASN A 115 17.40 -18.19 8.98
CA ASN A 115 17.39 -19.43 9.72
C ASN A 115 17.74 -20.59 8.76
N PRO A 116 18.68 -21.48 9.08
CA PRO A 116 19.10 -22.57 8.19
C PRO A 116 17.99 -23.60 7.90
N ASP A 117 16.91 -23.60 8.68
CA ASP A 117 15.76 -24.50 8.48
C ASP A 117 14.69 -23.95 7.54
N ASP A 118 14.82 -22.68 7.09
CA ASP A 118 13.86 -22.05 6.19
C ASP A 118 13.85 -22.69 4.82
N LYS A 119 12.63 -22.92 4.32
CA LYS A 119 12.41 -23.53 3.01
C LYS A 119 11.28 -22.86 2.26
N TRP A 120 11.47 -22.81 0.96
CA TRP A 120 10.38 -22.57 0.02
C TRP A 120 9.34 -23.69 0.09
N SER A 121 8.13 -23.44 -0.36
CA SER A 121 7.01 -24.38 -0.30
C SER A 121 7.17 -25.63 -1.20
N ASP A 122 8.11 -25.61 -2.13
CA ASP A 122 8.53 -26.75 -2.94
C ASP A 122 9.59 -27.63 -2.23
N GLY A 123 10.15 -27.15 -1.12
CA GLY A 123 11.12 -27.84 -0.28
C GLY A 123 12.58 -27.42 -0.49
N GLU A 124 12.85 -26.54 -1.48
CA GLU A 124 14.18 -25.95 -1.65
C GLU A 124 14.52 -25.03 -0.47
N PRO A 125 15.79 -24.94 -0.04
CA PRO A 125 16.17 -24.04 1.04
C PRO A 125 16.04 -22.57 0.61
N VAL A 126 15.66 -21.69 1.55
CA VAL A 126 15.82 -20.24 1.38
C VAL A 126 17.28 -19.89 1.68
N THR A 127 17.93 -19.14 0.80
CA THR A 127 19.37 -18.87 0.88
C THR A 127 19.69 -17.40 0.60
N ALA A 128 20.95 -17.02 0.79
CA ALA A 128 21.40 -15.69 0.44
C ALA A 128 21.31 -15.37 -1.06
N ASP A 129 21.23 -16.39 -1.93
CA ASP A 129 20.96 -16.19 -3.35
C ASP A 129 19.59 -15.51 -3.58
N ASP A 130 18.59 -15.87 -2.76
CA ASP A 130 17.26 -15.24 -2.79
C ASP A 130 17.33 -13.77 -2.34
N MET A 131 18.15 -13.49 -1.32
CA MET A 131 18.37 -12.11 -0.84
C MET A 131 19.11 -11.26 -1.87
N VAL A 132 20.11 -11.82 -2.58
CA VAL A 132 20.81 -11.12 -3.66
C VAL A 132 19.88 -10.80 -4.82
N LEU A 133 19.00 -11.73 -5.19
CA LEU A 133 17.97 -11.47 -6.19
C LEU A 133 17.01 -10.36 -5.73
N SER A 134 16.55 -10.42 -4.48
CA SER A 134 15.66 -9.39 -3.93
C SER A 134 16.32 -8.00 -3.95
N TRP A 135 17.60 -7.89 -3.56
CA TRP A 135 18.37 -6.67 -3.69
C TRP A 135 18.49 -6.21 -5.15
N ALA A 136 18.81 -7.11 -6.07
CA ALA A 136 18.97 -6.78 -7.49
C ALA A 136 17.69 -6.19 -8.10
N THR A 137 16.53 -6.74 -7.74
CA THR A 137 15.22 -6.32 -8.24
C THR A 137 14.74 -5.00 -7.66
N GLN A 138 15.23 -4.59 -6.48
CA GLN A 138 14.78 -3.39 -5.76
C GLN A 138 15.77 -2.22 -5.86
N SER A 139 17.06 -2.49 -6.12
CA SER A 139 18.10 -1.45 -6.06
C SER A 139 18.20 -0.56 -7.31
N GLY A 140 17.63 -1.00 -8.44
CA GLY A 140 17.89 -0.34 -9.72
C GLY A 140 19.34 -0.44 -10.21
N TYR A 141 20.19 -1.23 -9.53
CA TYR A 141 21.62 -1.30 -9.76
C TYR A 141 22.01 -1.56 -11.23
N TYR A 142 21.25 -2.40 -11.93
CA TYR A 142 21.56 -2.80 -13.31
C TYR A 142 20.90 -1.93 -14.38
N ASN A 143 19.93 -1.10 -14.01
CA ASN A 143 19.21 -0.26 -14.95
C ASN A 143 20.12 0.84 -15.51
N ASP A 144 20.28 0.90 -16.83
CA ASP A 144 21.06 1.94 -17.53
C ASP A 144 20.20 2.71 -18.54
N SER A 145 18.87 2.61 -18.41
CA SER A 145 17.92 3.29 -19.28
C SER A 145 17.75 4.76 -18.95
N THR A 146 17.45 5.54 -19.98
CA THR A 146 16.83 6.86 -19.86
C THR A 146 15.42 6.80 -20.41
N VAL A 147 14.51 7.57 -19.83
CA VAL A 147 13.11 7.65 -20.25
C VAL A 147 12.86 8.97 -20.98
N ASP A 148 12.11 8.93 -22.06
CA ASP A 148 11.59 10.12 -22.71
C ASP A 148 10.46 10.71 -21.84
N GLU A 149 10.67 11.91 -21.30
CA GLU A 149 9.73 12.57 -20.39
C GLU A 149 8.34 12.86 -21.03
N ALA A 150 8.29 12.96 -22.36
CA ALA A 150 7.04 13.26 -23.05
C ALA A 150 6.18 12.02 -23.33
N THR A 151 6.82 10.84 -23.45
CA THR A 151 6.14 9.59 -23.81
C THR A 151 6.14 8.55 -22.68
N GLY A 152 7.04 8.68 -21.70
CA GLY A 152 7.28 7.68 -20.68
C GLY A 152 7.97 6.41 -21.18
N GLU A 153 8.40 6.38 -22.47
CA GLU A 153 9.05 5.21 -23.06
C GLU A 153 10.57 5.27 -22.86
N VAL A 154 11.22 4.10 -22.83
CA VAL A 154 12.67 3.99 -22.77
C VAL A 154 13.28 4.61 -24.04
N ALA A 155 14.04 5.70 -23.88
CA ALA A 155 14.70 6.41 -24.97
C ALA A 155 16.05 5.75 -25.33
N THR A 156 16.83 5.36 -24.33
CA THR A 156 18.14 4.68 -24.52
C THR A 156 18.38 3.69 -23.38
N GLY A 157 19.29 2.74 -23.57
CA GLY A 157 19.70 1.77 -22.56
C GLY A 157 18.67 0.68 -22.29
N THR A 158 18.78 0.05 -21.14
CA THR A 158 17.96 -1.09 -20.73
C THR A 158 17.40 -0.86 -19.32
N THR A 159 16.08 -0.96 -19.17
CA THR A 159 15.44 -1.23 -17.87
C THR A 159 15.39 -2.73 -17.69
N TYR A 160 16.22 -3.26 -16.78
CA TYR A 160 16.17 -4.69 -16.45
C TYR A 160 14.99 -4.96 -15.52
N PHE A 161 14.98 -4.36 -14.33
CA PHE A 161 13.94 -4.60 -13.34
C PHE A 161 13.03 -3.38 -13.23
N GLU A 162 11.73 -3.62 -13.34
CA GLU A 162 10.68 -2.64 -13.06
C GLU A 162 10.49 -2.53 -11.54
N ILE A 163 10.43 -1.31 -11.03
CA ILE A 163 10.32 -1.04 -9.60
C ILE A 163 9.16 -0.06 -9.39
N ALA A 164 8.11 -0.49 -8.70
CA ALA A 164 6.96 0.36 -8.38
C ALA A 164 7.25 1.31 -7.21
N ALA A 165 8.09 0.85 -6.29
CA ALA A 165 8.50 1.62 -5.12
C ALA A 165 9.76 2.46 -5.41
N SER A 166 10.19 3.23 -4.40
CA SER A 166 11.46 3.95 -4.47
C SER A 166 12.64 2.98 -4.40
N THR A 167 13.71 3.27 -5.16
CA THR A 167 15.02 2.60 -5.02
C THR A 167 15.87 3.21 -3.90
N ALA A 168 15.38 4.26 -3.23
CA ALA A 168 16.11 5.04 -2.24
C ALA A 168 16.80 4.14 -1.20
N GLY A 169 18.06 4.47 -0.92
CA GLY A 169 18.91 3.69 -0.05
C GLY A 169 19.59 2.52 -0.76
N LEU A 170 18.84 1.61 -1.37
CA LEU A 170 19.40 0.45 -2.06
C LEU A 170 20.19 0.82 -3.32
N ASP A 171 19.82 1.89 -4.03
CA ASP A 171 20.52 2.42 -5.22
C ASP A 171 21.93 2.92 -4.91
N THR A 172 22.21 3.25 -3.64
CA THR A 172 23.54 3.68 -3.17
C THR A 172 24.41 2.53 -2.68
N THR A 173 23.86 1.33 -2.51
CA THR A 173 24.62 0.19 -1.99
C THR A 173 25.67 -0.31 -2.99
N ALA A 174 26.76 -0.82 -2.43
CA ALA A 174 27.70 -1.65 -3.18
C ALA A 174 27.05 -3.02 -3.49
N LEU A 175 27.70 -3.82 -4.36
CA LEU A 175 27.33 -5.22 -4.53
C LEU A 175 27.29 -5.92 -3.15
N PRO A 176 26.26 -6.71 -2.86
CA PRO A 176 26.15 -7.44 -1.60
C PRO A 176 27.35 -8.37 -1.36
N THR A 177 27.65 -8.62 -0.09
CA THR A 177 28.58 -9.69 0.29
C THR A 177 27.78 -10.85 0.86
N VAL A 178 28.05 -12.06 0.38
CA VAL A 178 27.40 -13.30 0.83
C VAL A 178 28.38 -14.10 1.68
N SER A 179 27.88 -14.73 2.77
CA SER A 179 28.67 -15.61 3.63
C SER A 179 28.99 -16.96 2.96
N ASP A 180 30.04 -17.63 3.41
CA ASP A 180 30.47 -18.93 2.85
C ASP A 180 29.42 -20.06 3.00
N ASP A 181 28.57 -19.97 4.02
CA ASP A 181 27.46 -20.91 4.25
C ASP A 181 26.18 -20.55 3.48
N ASN A 182 26.19 -19.46 2.70
CA ASN A 182 25.07 -18.96 1.92
C ASN A 182 23.81 -18.63 2.74
N LEU A 183 23.98 -18.24 4.01
CA LEU A 183 22.87 -17.87 4.90
C LEU A 183 22.82 -16.38 5.24
N SER A 184 23.87 -15.61 4.97
CA SER A 184 23.90 -14.19 5.27
C SER A 184 24.24 -13.35 4.07
N MET A 185 23.58 -12.17 3.98
CA MET A 185 23.88 -11.12 3.02
C MET A 185 24.18 -9.83 3.77
N THR A 186 25.28 -9.16 3.40
CA THR A 186 25.66 -7.86 3.96
C THR A 186 25.56 -6.78 2.90
N LEU A 187 24.86 -5.70 3.21
CA LEU A 187 24.75 -4.47 2.41
C LEU A 187 25.59 -3.36 3.03
N VAL A 188 26.36 -2.68 2.21
CA VAL A 188 27.10 -1.47 2.57
C VAL A 188 26.51 -0.31 1.79
N TYR A 189 25.97 0.66 2.49
CA TYR A 189 25.30 1.83 1.91
C TYR A 189 26.32 2.92 1.60
N GLY A 190 26.27 3.44 0.38
CA GLY A 190 27.12 4.57 -0.03
C GLY A 190 26.66 5.91 0.56
N THR A 191 25.39 6.00 0.89
CA THR A 191 24.76 7.10 1.62
C THR A 191 23.88 6.49 2.72
N PRO A 192 23.88 7.02 3.95
CA PRO A 192 23.00 6.51 5.00
C PRO A 192 21.53 6.46 4.54
N TYR A 193 20.84 5.42 4.95
CA TYR A 193 19.44 5.19 4.64
C TYR A 193 18.64 4.95 5.92
N VAL A 194 17.68 5.84 6.21
CA VAL A 194 16.92 5.83 7.46
C VAL A 194 16.04 4.60 7.60
N ASP A 195 15.38 4.20 6.50
CA ASP A 195 14.38 3.11 6.50
C ASP A 195 15.01 1.72 6.25
N TRP A 196 16.24 1.52 6.68
CA TRP A 196 16.97 0.26 6.50
C TRP A 196 16.29 -0.96 7.16
N GLU A 197 15.46 -0.76 8.20
CA GLU A 197 14.68 -1.82 8.85
C GLU A 197 13.45 -2.25 8.03
N LEU A 198 13.05 -1.44 7.04
CA LEU A 198 11.92 -1.71 6.16
C LEU A 198 12.32 -2.39 4.84
N VAL A 199 13.61 -2.59 4.62
CA VAL A 199 14.10 -3.31 3.44
C VAL A 199 13.59 -4.75 3.50
N ASN A 200 12.92 -5.19 2.42
CA ASN A 200 12.45 -6.58 2.31
C ASN A 200 13.53 -7.44 1.62
N PRO A 201 14.30 -8.26 2.37
CA PRO A 201 15.41 -9.02 1.79
C PRO A 201 14.96 -10.30 1.05
N ILE A 202 13.69 -10.68 1.12
CA ILE A 202 13.14 -11.85 0.41
C ILE A 202 12.03 -11.40 -0.54
N GLY A 203 12.17 -11.78 -1.79
CA GLY A 203 11.18 -11.53 -2.85
C GLY A 203 10.82 -12.83 -3.57
N GLN A 204 11.22 -12.94 -4.82
CA GLN A 204 10.97 -14.10 -5.65
C GLN A 204 12.05 -15.20 -5.44
N PRO A 205 11.70 -16.50 -5.60
CA PRO A 205 12.65 -17.59 -5.42
C PRO A 205 13.74 -17.60 -6.51
N ALA A 206 15.01 -17.43 -6.12
CA ALA A 206 16.13 -17.32 -7.04
C ALA A 206 16.32 -18.57 -7.90
N HIS A 207 16.05 -19.78 -7.38
CA HIS A 207 16.15 -21.02 -8.14
C HIS A 207 15.11 -21.11 -9.27
N ILE A 208 13.92 -20.53 -9.08
CA ILE A 208 12.90 -20.46 -10.13
C ILE A 208 13.31 -19.43 -11.20
N VAL A 209 13.73 -18.23 -10.77
CA VAL A 209 14.17 -17.17 -11.70
C VAL A 209 15.37 -17.65 -12.51
N ALA A 210 16.35 -18.31 -11.90
CA ALA A 210 17.48 -18.92 -12.60
C ALA A 210 17.04 -19.94 -13.66
N LYS A 211 16.16 -20.88 -13.27
CA LYS A 211 15.58 -21.87 -14.18
C LYS A 211 14.89 -21.22 -15.38
N LYS A 212 14.09 -20.15 -15.17
CA LYS A 212 13.39 -19.42 -16.25
C LYS A 212 14.33 -18.63 -17.14
N ALA A 213 15.47 -18.18 -16.61
CA ALA A 213 16.54 -17.54 -17.36
C ALA A 213 17.45 -18.53 -18.11
N GLY A 214 17.23 -19.84 -17.96
CA GLY A 214 18.05 -20.88 -18.59
C GLY A 214 19.35 -21.19 -17.85
N LEU A 215 19.47 -20.77 -16.58
CA LEU A 215 20.58 -21.07 -15.68
C LEU A 215 20.38 -22.40 -14.96
N GLY A 216 21.45 -22.98 -14.42
CA GLY A 216 21.44 -24.29 -13.77
C GLY A 216 20.99 -24.24 -12.31
N SER A 217 21.23 -23.13 -11.59
CA SER A 217 20.98 -22.99 -10.16
C SER A 217 20.80 -21.53 -9.73
N ALA A 218 20.31 -21.29 -8.50
CA ALA A 218 20.29 -19.97 -7.86
C ALA A 218 21.70 -19.38 -7.77
N ALA A 219 22.71 -20.20 -7.42
CA ALA A 219 24.11 -19.76 -7.35
C ALA A 219 24.65 -19.27 -8.70
N ASP A 220 24.22 -19.85 -9.83
CA ASP A 220 24.61 -19.37 -11.17
C ASP A 220 24.00 -17.98 -11.44
N LEU A 221 22.76 -17.73 -10.97
CA LEU A 221 22.13 -16.42 -11.07
C LEU A 221 22.86 -15.39 -10.20
N THR A 222 23.20 -15.73 -8.96
CA THR A 222 24.00 -14.89 -8.07
C THR A 222 25.37 -14.58 -8.69
N ALA A 223 26.07 -15.60 -9.25
CA ALA A 223 27.34 -15.39 -9.92
C ALA A 223 27.23 -14.44 -11.13
N LEU A 224 26.15 -14.54 -11.90
CA LEU A 224 25.86 -13.60 -13.00
C LEU A 224 25.68 -12.18 -12.45
N LEU A 225 24.77 -12.00 -11.48
CA LEU A 225 24.49 -10.69 -10.87
C LEU A 225 25.76 -10.05 -10.31
N MET A 226 26.59 -10.80 -9.57
CA MET A 226 27.83 -10.31 -8.97
C MET A 226 28.94 -10.01 -9.99
N SER A 227 28.82 -10.51 -11.23
CA SER A 227 29.81 -10.28 -12.28
C SER A 227 29.54 -9.04 -13.12
N LEU A 228 28.32 -8.51 -13.09
CA LEU A 228 27.89 -7.41 -13.96
C LEU A 228 28.15 -6.05 -13.27
N PRO A 229 28.56 -5.03 -14.03
CA PRO A 229 28.77 -3.69 -13.49
C PRO A 229 27.44 -3.00 -13.18
N LYS A 230 27.51 -1.93 -12.37
CA LYS A 230 26.39 -1.01 -12.18
C LYS A 230 26.03 -0.35 -13.51
N GLY A 231 24.74 -0.24 -13.79
CA GLY A 231 24.22 0.50 -14.94
C GLY A 231 24.62 1.98 -14.91
N ASP A 232 24.91 2.53 -16.08
CA ASP A 232 25.23 3.94 -16.26
C ASP A 232 24.35 4.52 -17.38
N PRO A 233 23.28 5.25 -17.05
CA PRO A 233 22.40 5.86 -18.06
C PRO A 233 23.10 6.85 -19.00
N ALA A 234 24.27 7.41 -18.57
CA ALA A 234 25.06 8.29 -19.44
C ALA A 234 25.88 7.50 -20.48
N ASN A 235 26.18 6.22 -20.20
CA ASN A 235 26.96 5.34 -21.07
C ASN A 235 26.33 3.93 -21.11
N PRO A 236 25.11 3.80 -21.63
CA PRO A 236 24.40 2.52 -21.66
C PRO A 236 25.17 1.49 -22.48
N VAL A 237 25.14 0.24 -22.01
CA VAL A 237 25.80 -0.88 -22.68
C VAL A 237 24.77 -1.82 -23.31
N ALA A 238 25.24 -2.73 -24.18
CA ALA A 238 24.36 -3.76 -24.74
C ALA A 238 23.84 -4.65 -23.60
N ALA A 239 22.54 -4.93 -23.62
CA ALA A 239 21.91 -5.76 -22.61
C ALA A 239 22.55 -7.15 -22.54
N ASP A 240 22.83 -7.62 -21.32
CA ASP A 240 23.17 -9.03 -21.10
C ASP A 240 21.92 -9.89 -21.34
N PRO A 241 21.94 -10.85 -22.26
CA PRO A 241 20.75 -11.60 -22.65
C PRO A 241 20.21 -12.51 -21.53
N THR A 242 21.09 -13.00 -20.65
CA THR A 242 20.69 -13.88 -19.55
C THR A 242 20.07 -13.08 -18.41
N LEU A 243 20.69 -11.94 -18.04
CA LEU A 243 20.07 -11.03 -17.07
C LEU A 243 18.74 -10.49 -17.61
N LYS A 244 18.66 -10.16 -18.91
CA LYS A 244 17.40 -9.71 -19.52
C LYS A 244 16.31 -10.78 -19.44
N ALA A 245 16.64 -12.05 -19.67
CA ALA A 245 15.69 -13.15 -19.54
C ALA A 245 15.21 -13.33 -18.09
N ALA A 246 16.12 -13.22 -17.10
CA ALA A 246 15.76 -13.24 -15.69
C ALA A 246 14.84 -12.06 -15.32
N ALA A 247 15.20 -10.86 -15.77
CA ALA A 247 14.45 -9.65 -15.51
C ALA A 247 13.05 -9.66 -16.17
N ASP A 248 12.95 -10.09 -17.44
CA ASP A 248 11.67 -10.22 -18.13
C ASP A 248 10.73 -11.18 -17.40
N PHE A 249 11.27 -12.30 -16.89
CA PHE A 249 10.48 -13.22 -16.11
C PHE A 249 10.05 -12.60 -14.76
N VAL A 250 10.93 -11.90 -14.05
CA VAL A 250 10.55 -11.20 -12.80
C VAL A 250 9.49 -10.14 -13.08
N ASN A 251 9.66 -9.33 -14.12
CA ASN A 251 8.76 -8.20 -14.40
C ASN A 251 7.34 -8.65 -14.78
N THR A 252 7.20 -9.73 -15.57
CA THR A 252 5.90 -10.10 -16.15
C THR A 252 5.56 -11.59 -16.05
N GLY A 253 6.52 -12.45 -15.73
CA GLY A 253 6.31 -13.89 -15.69
C GLY A 253 5.41 -14.37 -14.55
N TYR A 254 5.22 -13.53 -13.55
CA TYR A 254 4.33 -13.76 -12.42
C TYR A 254 2.93 -13.16 -12.61
N ASP A 255 2.69 -12.44 -13.71
CA ASP A 255 1.37 -11.91 -14.04
C ASP A 255 0.47 -13.03 -14.59
N VAL A 256 -0.74 -13.11 -14.09
CA VAL A 256 -1.63 -14.23 -14.35
C VAL A 256 -3.06 -13.77 -14.64
N THR A 257 -3.76 -14.53 -15.49
CA THR A 257 -5.18 -14.32 -15.80
C THR A 257 -6.04 -15.56 -15.49
N ALA A 258 -5.39 -16.64 -15.04
CA ALA A 258 -6.01 -17.87 -14.56
C ALA A 258 -5.06 -18.55 -13.56
N PHE A 259 -5.57 -19.51 -12.77
CA PHE A 259 -4.72 -20.26 -11.84
C PHE A 259 -3.60 -20.98 -12.62
N PRO A 260 -2.32 -20.75 -12.26
CA PRO A 260 -1.20 -21.29 -13.00
C PRO A 260 -1.19 -22.83 -13.03
N THR A 261 -0.92 -23.40 -14.18
CA THR A 261 -0.60 -24.81 -14.31
C THR A 261 0.88 -25.12 -14.07
N ASP A 262 1.71 -24.09 -14.13
CA ASP A 262 3.13 -24.12 -13.80
C ASP A 262 3.32 -23.98 -12.29
N PRO A 263 3.77 -25.04 -11.57
CA PRO A 263 3.93 -24.97 -10.13
C PRO A 263 5.04 -24.01 -9.68
N ASP A 264 5.96 -23.64 -10.57
CA ASP A 264 7.03 -22.69 -10.29
C ASP A 264 6.48 -21.30 -9.89
N LEU A 265 5.28 -20.93 -10.36
CA LEU A 265 4.65 -19.66 -10.03
C LEU A 265 3.96 -19.63 -8.66
N LEU A 266 3.81 -20.81 -8.02
CA LEU A 266 3.07 -20.97 -6.76
C LEU A 266 3.99 -21.13 -5.55
N VAL A 267 5.31 -20.95 -5.74
CA VAL A 267 6.32 -21.15 -4.69
C VAL A 267 6.31 -19.96 -3.72
N SER A 268 6.26 -20.25 -2.43
CA SER A 268 6.12 -19.30 -1.32
C SER A 268 7.16 -19.57 -0.24
N SER A 269 7.78 -18.55 0.32
CA SER A 269 8.60 -18.63 1.53
C SER A 269 7.80 -18.44 2.81
N GLY A 270 6.58 -17.91 2.71
CA GLY A 270 5.72 -17.56 3.83
C GLY A 270 4.81 -18.67 4.33
N PRO A 271 3.93 -18.33 5.29
CA PRO A 271 3.07 -19.28 5.99
C PRO A 271 1.93 -19.87 5.15
N MET A 272 1.59 -19.26 4.02
CA MET A 272 0.50 -19.73 3.16
C MET A 272 0.98 -19.97 1.72
N VAL A 273 0.32 -20.90 1.04
CA VAL A 273 0.59 -21.22 -0.38
C VAL A 273 -0.70 -21.17 -1.20
N PRO A 274 -0.66 -20.67 -2.44
CA PRO A 274 -1.80 -20.67 -3.34
C PRO A 274 -2.17 -22.09 -3.75
N THR A 275 -3.46 -22.45 -3.66
CA THR A 275 -3.98 -23.77 -4.05
C THR A 275 -5.14 -23.72 -5.03
N GLY A 276 -5.70 -22.53 -5.30
CA GLY A 276 -6.76 -22.37 -6.28
C GLY A 276 -7.11 -20.91 -6.53
N TRP A 277 -7.58 -20.63 -7.73
CA TRP A 277 -8.11 -19.32 -8.10
C TRP A 277 -9.17 -19.47 -9.20
N THR A 278 -10.28 -18.82 -9.00
CA THR A 278 -11.34 -18.63 -10.00
C THR A 278 -11.44 -17.12 -10.25
N PRO A 279 -10.95 -16.61 -11.40
CA PRO A 279 -10.93 -15.19 -11.72
C PRO A 279 -12.30 -14.52 -11.52
N GLY A 280 -12.30 -13.35 -10.88
CA GLY A 280 -13.51 -12.59 -10.55
C GLY A 280 -14.38 -13.21 -9.45
N GLN A 281 -13.94 -14.29 -8.81
CA GLN A 281 -14.71 -14.98 -7.77
C GLN A 281 -13.92 -15.20 -6.49
N SER A 282 -12.83 -15.97 -6.52
CA SER A 282 -12.10 -16.32 -5.31
C SER A 282 -10.68 -16.80 -5.54
N PHE A 283 -9.80 -16.48 -4.60
CA PHE A 283 -8.44 -16.98 -4.50
C PHE A 283 -8.29 -17.81 -3.22
N THR A 284 -7.70 -18.98 -3.30
CA THR A 284 -7.60 -19.94 -2.18
C THR A 284 -6.16 -20.19 -1.80
N MET A 285 -5.88 -20.14 -0.51
CA MET A 285 -4.57 -20.45 0.07
C MET A 285 -4.69 -21.50 1.19
N GLU A 286 -3.67 -22.29 1.36
CA GLU A 286 -3.54 -23.30 2.43
C GLU A 286 -2.20 -23.12 3.14
N ARG A 287 -2.05 -23.73 4.33
CA ARG A 287 -0.80 -23.66 5.12
C ARG A 287 0.38 -24.17 4.32
N ASN A 288 1.48 -23.43 4.39
CA ASN A 288 2.77 -23.92 3.94
C ASN A 288 3.35 -24.92 4.97
N LYS A 289 3.45 -26.18 4.61
CA LYS A 289 3.97 -27.24 5.48
C LYS A 289 5.46 -27.12 5.81
N TYR A 290 6.18 -26.29 5.05
CA TYR A 290 7.61 -26.07 5.24
C TYR A 290 7.94 -24.80 6.02
N TYR A 291 6.93 -23.92 6.26
CA TYR A 291 7.16 -22.70 7.00
C TYR A 291 7.48 -22.97 8.48
N VAL A 292 8.60 -22.43 8.95
CA VAL A 292 9.08 -22.58 10.34
C VAL A 292 9.16 -21.26 11.12
N GLY A 293 8.79 -20.12 10.49
CA GLY A 293 8.73 -18.81 11.12
C GLY A 293 7.69 -18.70 12.25
N GLY A 294 7.52 -17.51 12.78
CA GLY A 294 6.62 -17.23 13.92
C GLY A 294 5.14 -17.10 13.56
N MET A 295 4.84 -16.76 12.31
CA MET A 295 3.47 -16.48 11.85
C MET A 295 2.72 -17.74 11.38
N ILE A 296 2.80 -18.85 12.14
CA ILE A 296 2.15 -20.11 11.80
C ILE A 296 0.64 -19.98 11.97
N PRO A 297 -0.18 -20.10 10.89
CA PRO A 297 -1.62 -19.92 10.98
C PRO A 297 -2.29 -20.98 11.86
N ASN A 298 -3.27 -20.58 12.67
CA ASN A 298 -4.14 -21.53 13.37
C ASN A 298 -5.22 -22.12 12.45
N ILE A 299 -5.51 -21.47 11.30
CA ILE A 299 -6.48 -21.92 10.28
C ILE A 299 -5.80 -22.77 9.22
N ASP A 300 -6.50 -23.73 8.61
CA ASP A 300 -5.94 -24.59 7.55
C ASP A 300 -6.00 -23.93 6.18
N LYS A 301 -7.06 -23.15 5.94
CA LYS A 301 -7.39 -22.61 4.63
C LYS A 301 -7.92 -21.19 4.74
N MET A 302 -7.52 -20.36 3.81
CA MET A 302 -8.03 -19.01 3.61
C MET A 302 -8.60 -18.87 2.19
N ILE A 303 -9.76 -18.25 2.08
CA ILE A 303 -10.40 -17.95 0.80
C ILE A 303 -10.58 -16.44 0.71
N LEU A 304 -9.95 -15.79 -0.26
CA LEU A 304 -10.19 -14.39 -0.59
C LEU A 304 -11.31 -14.36 -1.64
N ARG A 305 -12.49 -13.84 -1.28
CA ARG A 305 -13.65 -13.76 -2.17
C ARG A 305 -13.80 -12.34 -2.73
N VAL A 306 -13.81 -12.21 -4.05
CA VAL A 306 -13.92 -10.91 -4.72
C VAL A 306 -15.34 -10.37 -4.61
N ILE A 307 -15.53 -9.28 -3.87
CA ILE A 307 -16.80 -8.58 -3.68
C ILE A 307 -16.51 -7.06 -3.66
N PRO A 308 -16.56 -6.36 -4.81
CA PRO A 308 -16.19 -4.95 -4.89
C PRO A 308 -17.18 -3.99 -4.19
N ASP A 309 -18.46 -4.34 -4.13
CA ASP A 309 -19.52 -3.49 -3.59
C ASP A 309 -19.65 -3.65 -2.07
N ALA A 310 -19.61 -2.54 -1.33
CA ALA A 310 -19.65 -2.52 0.14
C ALA A 310 -20.95 -3.15 0.71
N ASN A 311 -22.10 -2.87 0.11
CA ASN A 311 -23.38 -3.42 0.57
C ASN A 311 -23.47 -4.93 0.27
N ALA A 312 -22.89 -5.37 -0.84
CA ALA A 312 -22.78 -6.79 -1.16
C ALA A 312 -21.86 -7.53 -0.16
N GLN A 313 -20.76 -6.90 0.30
CA GLN A 313 -19.92 -7.44 1.36
C GLN A 313 -20.70 -7.62 2.67
N VAL A 314 -21.45 -6.60 3.11
CA VAL A 314 -22.30 -6.69 4.32
C VAL A 314 -23.34 -7.80 4.20
N THR A 315 -23.97 -7.92 3.02
CA THR A 315 -24.97 -8.98 2.75
C THR A 315 -24.31 -10.37 2.80
N ALA A 316 -23.12 -10.52 2.22
CA ALA A 316 -22.39 -11.79 2.22
C ALA A 316 -21.95 -12.19 3.65
N LEU A 317 -21.54 -11.23 4.49
CA LEU A 317 -21.25 -11.46 5.89
C LEU A 317 -22.49 -11.90 6.66
N GLN A 318 -23.62 -11.21 6.48
CA GLN A 318 -24.89 -11.54 7.11
C GLN A 318 -25.37 -12.95 6.75
N ASN A 319 -25.17 -13.36 5.51
CA ASN A 319 -25.53 -14.70 5.02
C ASN A 319 -24.53 -15.80 5.45
N GLY A 320 -23.39 -15.44 6.06
CA GLY A 320 -22.32 -16.37 6.40
C GLY A 320 -21.55 -16.89 5.17
N GLU A 321 -21.59 -16.15 4.06
CA GLU A 321 -20.84 -16.47 2.83
C GLU A 321 -19.38 -16.04 2.91
N VAL A 322 -19.09 -15.04 3.75
CA VAL A 322 -17.77 -14.58 4.14
C VAL A 322 -17.71 -14.40 5.65
N ASP A 323 -16.49 -14.41 6.20
CA ASP A 323 -16.25 -14.29 7.64
C ASP A 323 -15.73 -12.92 8.02
N ILE A 324 -14.95 -12.31 7.16
CA ILE A 324 -14.31 -11.02 7.40
C ILE A 324 -14.57 -10.14 6.17
N ILE A 325 -14.95 -8.90 6.41
CA ILE A 325 -15.10 -7.87 5.38
C ILE A 325 -14.38 -6.60 5.80
N ASN A 326 -13.88 -5.85 4.81
CA ASN A 326 -13.29 -4.53 4.94
C ASN A 326 -13.92 -3.61 3.87
N PRO A 327 -15.21 -3.24 4.02
CA PRO A 327 -15.90 -2.39 3.06
C PRO A 327 -15.46 -0.92 3.20
N GLN A 328 -15.71 -0.12 2.15
CA GLN A 328 -15.60 1.34 2.26
C GLN A 328 -16.46 1.82 3.43
N ALA A 329 -15.85 2.51 4.38
CA ALA A 329 -16.54 3.04 5.54
C ALA A 329 -17.48 4.21 5.16
N SER A 330 -18.72 4.10 5.62
CA SER A 330 -19.73 5.16 5.56
C SER A 330 -20.75 4.95 6.69
N ALA A 331 -21.54 5.97 7.02
CA ALA A 331 -22.59 5.86 8.04
C ALA A 331 -23.60 4.74 7.71
N ASP A 332 -23.96 4.59 6.43
CA ASP A 332 -24.89 3.57 5.96
C ASP A 332 -24.25 2.16 6.09
N THR A 333 -22.99 2.01 5.71
CA THR A 333 -22.25 0.75 5.83
C THR A 333 -22.11 0.33 7.30
N LEU A 334 -21.75 1.27 8.19
CA LEU A 334 -21.62 1.02 9.63
C LEU A 334 -22.97 0.56 10.22
N THR A 335 -24.06 1.31 9.95
CA THR A 335 -25.41 0.96 10.38
C THR A 335 -25.83 -0.43 9.87
N ALA A 336 -25.54 -0.73 8.61
CA ALA A 336 -25.85 -2.03 8.02
C ALA A 336 -25.07 -3.16 8.72
N LEU A 337 -23.78 -2.95 9.01
CA LEU A 337 -22.93 -3.90 9.74
C LEU A 337 -23.42 -4.16 11.16
N GLU A 338 -23.76 -3.13 11.92
CA GLU A 338 -24.30 -3.26 13.28
C GLU A 338 -25.56 -4.13 13.32
N ASN A 339 -26.39 -4.07 12.28
CA ASN A 339 -27.60 -4.88 12.15
C ASN A 339 -27.34 -6.34 11.78
N THR A 340 -26.13 -6.73 11.36
CA THR A 340 -25.81 -8.14 11.04
C THR A 340 -25.62 -9.00 12.28
N GLY A 341 -25.29 -8.39 13.43
CA GLY A 341 -24.88 -9.07 14.65
C GLY A 341 -23.45 -9.62 14.63
N ALA A 342 -22.66 -9.30 13.61
CA ALA A 342 -21.22 -9.54 13.55
C ALA A 342 -20.47 -8.61 14.55
N ASP A 343 -19.23 -8.90 14.81
CA ASP A 343 -18.35 -7.97 15.52
C ASP A 343 -17.90 -6.88 14.54
N VAL A 344 -18.01 -5.62 14.97
CA VAL A 344 -17.66 -4.45 14.18
C VAL A 344 -16.41 -3.83 14.82
N LEU A 345 -15.32 -3.80 14.05
CA LEU A 345 -14.06 -3.17 14.46
C LEU A 345 -13.91 -1.88 13.66
N THR A 346 -13.70 -0.77 14.36
CA THR A 346 -13.52 0.55 13.74
C THR A 346 -12.19 1.15 14.16
N GLY A 347 -11.65 2.02 13.32
CA GLY A 347 -10.43 2.76 13.58
C GLY A 347 -10.12 3.75 12.47
N ASP A 348 -9.04 4.50 12.64
CA ASP A 348 -8.54 5.36 11.58
C ASP A 348 -7.62 4.58 10.65
N GLN A 349 -7.69 4.90 9.36
CA GLN A 349 -6.71 4.42 8.38
C GLN A 349 -5.47 5.32 8.44
N VAL A 350 -4.32 4.84 7.99
CA VAL A 350 -3.13 5.70 7.76
C VAL A 350 -3.27 6.56 6.50
N SER A 351 -4.38 6.44 5.82
CA SER A 351 -4.77 7.32 4.72
C SER A 351 -5.43 8.58 5.26
N TYR A 352 -5.08 9.72 4.69
CA TYR A 352 -5.69 11.00 5.04
C TYR A 352 -6.01 11.81 3.79
N ASP A 353 -7.11 12.55 3.85
CA ASP A 353 -7.49 13.49 2.81
C ASP A 353 -6.89 14.86 3.09
N HIS A 354 -6.48 15.55 2.02
CA HIS A 354 -5.83 16.85 2.09
C HIS A 354 -6.17 17.72 0.89
N LEU A 355 -6.04 19.02 1.09
CA LEU A 355 -6.13 20.07 0.07
C LEU A 355 -4.73 20.63 -0.16
N ASP A 356 -4.16 20.37 -1.34
CA ASP A 356 -2.85 20.87 -1.76
C ASP A 356 -2.98 22.07 -2.71
N LEU A 357 -2.11 23.07 -2.53
CA LEU A 357 -2.04 24.23 -3.43
C LEU A 357 -0.87 24.08 -4.40
N ARG A 358 -1.06 24.41 -5.68
CA ARG A 358 0.01 24.39 -6.68
C ARG A 358 0.80 25.69 -6.68
N PHE A 359 2.09 25.59 -6.35
CA PHE A 359 2.99 26.74 -6.22
C PHE A 359 3.47 27.32 -7.56
N ASP A 360 3.34 26.58 -8.65
CA ASP A 360 3.65 27.03 -10.00
C ASP A 360 2.49 27.80 -10.65
N GLN A 361 1.32 27.89 -10.00
CA GLN A 361 0.16 28.60 -10.52
C GLN A 361 0.16 30.09 -10.11
N PRO A 362 -0.11 31.00 -11.05
CA PRO A 362 -0.05 32.43 -10.79
C PRO A 362 -0.97 32.92 -9.65
N VAL A 363 -2.12 32.26 -9.44
CA VAL A 363 -3.07 32.62 -8.38
C VAL A 363 -2.48 32.44 -6.99
N PHE A 364 -1.58 31.46 -6.82
CA PHE A 364 -0.94 31.14 -5.56
C PHE A 364 0.51 31.62 -5.43
N ALA A 365 0.98 32.49 -6.33
CA ALA A 365 2.29 33.12 -6.22
C ALA A 365 2.42 34.01 -4.96
N ASP A 366 1.33 34.68 -4.55
CA ASP A 366 1.29 35.50 -3.34
C ASP A 366 0.89 34.67 -2.11
N LEU A 367 1.74 34.65 -1.09
CA LEU A 367 1.48 33.99 0.21
C LEU A 367 0.15 34.45 0.83
N LYS A 368 -0.21 35.74 0.71
CA LYS A 368 -1.46 36.26 1.28
C LYS A 368 -2.70 35.65 0.63
N VAL A 369 -2.63 35.37 -0.66
CA VAL A 369 -3.73 34.72 -1.39
C VAL A 369 -3.85 33.25 -0.93
N ARG A 370 -2.74 32.55 -0.78
CA ARG A 370 -2.74 31.19 -0.22
C ARG A 370 -3.33 31.17 1.18
N GLN A 371 -2.81 32.01 2.08
CA GLN A 371 -3.34 32.12 3.46
C GLN A 371 -4.82 32.50 3.49
N ALA A 372 -5.24 33.43 2.66
CA ALA A 372 -6.65 33.83 2.57
C ALA A 372 -7.54 32.67 2.13
N PHE A 373 -7.12 31.90 1.13
CA PHE A 373 -7.86 30.74 0.66
C PHE A 373 -7.96 29.66 1.75
N LEU A 374 -6.84 29.30 2.37
CA LEU A 374 -6.83 28.28 3.42
C LEU A 374 -7.66 28.66 4.65
N LYS A 375 -7.73 29.96 5.02
CA LYS A 375 -8.61 30.47 6.09
C LYS A 375 -10.11 30.31 5.79
N THR A 376 -10.50 30.05 4.56
CA THR A 376 -11.90 29.81 4.19
C THR A 376 -12.29 28.33 4.23
N VAL A 377 -11.34 27.40 4.38
CA VAL A 377 -11.59 25.95 4.30
C VAL A 377 -12.30 25.46 5.56
N PRO A 378 -13.54 24.94 5.46
CA PRO A 378 -14.35 24.57 6.62
C PRO A 378 -14.05 23.14 7.10
N ARG A 379 -12.79 22.89 7.57
CA ARG A 379 -12.31 21.54 7.92
C ARG A 379 -13.19 20.81 8.94
N GLN A 380 -13.64 21.52 9.99
CA GLN A 380 -14.51 20.91 11.00
C GLN A 380 -15.88 20.53 10.39
N GLN A 381 -16.48 21.38 9.56
CA GLN A 381 -17.75 21.07 8.90
C GLN A 381 -17.61 19.86 7.96
N ILE A 382 -16.49 19.74 7.24
CA ILE A 382 -16.19 18.61 6.38
C ILE A 382 -16.08 17.34 7.23
N LEU A 383 -15.29 17.37 8.31
CA LEU A 383 -15.15 16.26 9.24
C LEU A 383 -16.50 15.80 9.80
N ASP A 384 -17.33 16.75 10.27
CA ASP A 384 -18.64 16.47 10.87
C ASP A 384 -19.62 15.83 9.88
N SER A 385 -19.49 16.16 8.60
CA SER A 385 -20.39 15.62 7.57
C SER A 385 -19.94 14.26 7.02
N ILE A 386 -18.64 14.01 6.94
CA ILE A 386 -18.09 12.83 6.26
C ILE A 386 -17.62 11.76 7.26
N VAL A 387 -16.88 12.15 8.29
CA VAL A 387 -16.15 11.20 9.15
C VAL A 387 -16.84 10.96 10.47
N THR A 388 -17.33 12.00 11.14
CA THR A 388 -17.99 11.90 12.45
C THR A 388 -19.16 10.89 12.49
N PRO A 389 -19.95 10.71 11.42
CA PRO A 389 -20.99 9.69 11.40
C PRO A 389 -20.47 8.25 11.51
N VAL A 390 -19.20 8.00 11.14
CA VAL A 390 -18.54 6.69 11.21
C VAL A 390 -17.64 6.59 12.45
N ASN A 391 -16.89 7.65 12.73
CA ASN A 391 -15.99 7.75 13.88
C ASN A 391 -16.30 9.04 14.66
N PRO A 392 -17.13 8.98 15.72
CA PRO A 392 -17.49 10.17 16.52
C PRO A 392 -16.31 10.84 17.23
N ASP A 393 -15.22 10.12 17.43
CA ASP A 393 -14.01 10.61 18.09
C ASP A 393 -12.99 11.22 17.11
N ALA A 394 -13.29 11.21 15.80
CA ALA A 394 -12.42 11.75 14.77
C ALA A 394 -12.13 13.24 14.98
N LYS A 395 -10.93 13.66 14.62
CA LYS A 395 -10.46 15.05 14.73
C LYS A 395 -9.90 15.54 13.42
N VAL A 396 -9.97 16.86 13.22
CA VAL A 396 -9.26 17.51 12.13
C VAL A 396 -7.77 17.22 12.26
N LEU A 397 -7.16 16.81 11.15
CA LEU A 397 -5.73 16.54 11.11
C LEU A 397 -4.96 17.86 11.03
N ASN A 398 -3.94 18.02 11.88
CA ASN A 398 -3.21 19.29 12.06
C ASN A 398 -1.70 19.17 11.85
N SER A 399 -1.23 18.13 11.18
CA SER A 399 0.15 17.97 10.72
C SER A 399 0.18 17.49 9.28
N GLN A 400 1.15 17.97 8.49
CA GLN A 400 1.40 17.54 7.11
C GLN A 400 2.21 16.23 7.06
N ILE A 401 2.81 15.84 8.19
CA ILE A 401 3.77 14.73 8.27
C ILE A 401 3.22 13.57 9.11
N TRP A 402 2.64 13.86 10.26
CA TRP A 402 2.22 12.85 11.22
C TRP A 402 0.72 12.75 11.38
N VAL A 403 0.27 11.56 11.75
CA VAL A 403 -1.09 11.29 12.22
C VAL A 403 -1.12 11.19 13.75
N PRO A 404 -2.28 11.35 14.41
CA PRO A 404 -2.40 11.35 15.88
C PRO A 404 -1.81 10.13 16.60
N ALA A 405 -1.69 8.99 15.95
CA ALA A 405 -1.04 7.80 16.50
C ALA A 405 0.49 7.91 16.63
N ASN A 406 1.12 8.82 15.87
CA ASN A 406 2.56 9.01 15.91
C ASN A 406 2.98 9.84 17.14
N ALA A 407 3.99 9.38 17.87
CA ALA A 407 4.46 10.03 19.10
C ALA A 407 4.84 11.53 18.96
N PRO A 408 5.43 12.02 17.84
CA PRO A 408 5.76 13.43 17.65
C PRO A 408 4.57 14.36 17.36
N TYR A 409 3.39 13.82 17.03
CA TYR A 409 2.25 14.57 16.52
C TYR A 409 1.83 15.74 17.43
N ASP A 410 1.51 15.46 18.70
CA ASP A 410 0.99 16.48 19.63
C ASP A 410 1.97 17.64 19.84
N ASP A 411 3.27 17.31 19.96
CA ASP A 411 4.32 18.33 20.15
C ASP A 411 4.55 19.16 18.87
N SER A 412 4.45 18.55 17.69
CA SER A 412 4.50 19.28 16.43
C SER A 412 3.32 20.23 16.29
N VAL A 413 2.11 19.73 16.44
CA VAL A 413 0.85 20.50 16.31
C VAL A 413 0.83 21.71 17.27
N ALA A 414 1.36 21.55 18.47
CA ALA A 414 1.45 22.68 19.41
C ALA A 414 2.27 23.86 18.91
N ASN A 415 3.15 23.67 17.89
CA ASN A 415 4.14 24.66 17.48
C ASN A 415 4.25 24.87 15.94
N ASN A 416 3.50 24.14 15.12
CA ASN A 416 3.64 24.16 13.67
C ASN A 416 2.87 25.30 12.96
N GLY A 417 1.94 25.97 13.65
CA GLY A 417 1.12 27.05 13.08
C GLY A 417 -0.21 26.59 12.47
N SER A 418 -0.57 25.32 12.58
CA SER A 418 -1.88 24.79 12.11
C SER A 418 -3.08 25.50 12.79
N SER A 419 -2.88 26.03 13.99
CA SER A 419 -3.88 26.81 14.73
C SER A 419 -4.38 28.05 13.97
N ASP A 420 -3.60 28.62 13.04
CA ASP A 420 -3.99 29.76 12.23
C ASP A 420 -5.12 29.43 11.23
N TYR A 421 -5.37 28.13 11.04
CA TYR A 421 -6.37 27.56 10.14
C TYR A 421 -7.35 26.62 10.88
N ALA A 422 -7.43 26.69 12.21
CA ALA A 422 -8.31 25.83 12.99
C ALA A 422 -9.79 26.09 12.70
N ASP A 423 -10.15 27.38 12.62
CA ASP A 423 -11.50 27.85 12.35
C ASP A 423 -11.57 28.63 11.03
N VAL A 424 -12.75 28.66 10.42
CA VAL A 424 -13.02 29.52 9.26
C VAL A 424 -12.94 30.98 9.65
N ASP A 425 -12.04 31.74 9.02
CA ASP A 425 -11.81 33.17 9.26
C ASP A 425 -12.06 33.99 7.99
N ILE A 426 -13.34 34.22 7.67
CA ILE A 426 -13.76 34.94 6.45
C ILE A 426 -13.29 36.41 6.48
N ASP A 427 -13.31 37.05 7.65
CA ASP A 427 -12.90 38.45 7.77
C ASP A 427 -11.38 38.61 7.63
N GLY A 428 -10.61 37.70 8.22
CA GLY A 428 -9.17 37.62 8.02
C GLY A 428 -8.79 37.33 6.56
N ALA A 429 -9.52 36.42 5.90
CA ALA A 429 -9.34 36.15 4.48
C ALA A 429 -9.57 37.41 3.61
N LYS A 430 -10.67 38.15 3.83
CA LYS A 430 -10.95 39.42 3.15
C LYS A 430 -9.88 40.47 3.40
N ALA A 431 -9.37 40.57 4.64
CA ALA A 431 -8.31 41.50 4.98
C ALA A 431 -7.00 41.19 4.22
N LEU A 432 -6.63 39.89 4.11
CA LEU A 432 -5.47 39.47 3.33
C LEU A 432 -5.62 39.72 1.84
N LEU A 433 -6.82 39.50 1.29
CA LEU A 433 -7.12 39.72 -0.13
C LEU A 433 -7.14 41.23 -0.50
N ALA A 434 -7.37 42.12 0.45
CA ALA A 434 -7.38 43.60 0.23
C ALA A 434 -8.25 44.03 -0.96
N GLY A 435 -9.37 43.33 -1.20
CA GLY A 435 -10.30 43.57 -2.31
C GLY A 435 -10.04 42.79 -3.59
N ALA A 436 -9.00 41.97 -3.64
CA ALA A 436 -8.81 41.00 -4.72
C ALA A 436 -9.87 39.87 -4.69
N THR A 437 -10.27 39.40 -5.87
CA THR A 437 -11.26 38.32 -6.03
C THR A 437 -10.65 37.17 -6.86
N PRO A 438 -9.74 36.38 -6.29
CA PRO A 438 -9.07 35.31 -7.02
C PRO A 438 -10.04 34.22 -7.44
N SER A 439 -9.70 33.55 -8.55
CA SER A 439 -10.37 32.34 -9.02
C SER A 439 -9.43 31.14 -8.83
N VAL A 440 -9.91 30.08 -8.18
CA VAL A 440 -9.16 28.87 -7.83
C VAL A 440 -9.85 27.65 -8.44
N ARG A 441 -9.15 26.93 -9.29
CA ARG A 441 -9.62 25.67 -9.92
C ARG A 441 -9.20 24.50 -9.04
N ILE A 442 -10.16 23.66 -8.62
CA ILE A 442 -9.89 22.51 -7.76
C ILE A 442 -10.11 21.22 -8.55
N LEU A 443 -9.05 20.39 -8.62
CA LEU A 443 -9.08 19.02 -9.15
C LEU A 443 -9.41 18.03 -8.03
N TYR A 444 -10.33 17.10 -8.30
CA TYR A 444 -10.69 16.02 -7.39
C TYR A 444 -11.32 14.86 -8.16
N ASN A 445 -11.46 13.70 -7.51
CA ASN A 445 -12.14 12.52 -8.06
C ASN A 445 -13.66 12.69 -7.98
N THR A 446 -14.31 12.89 -9.12
CA THR A 446 -15.79 13.04 -9.19
C THR A 446 -16.56 11.74 -8.93
N ASN A 447 -15.90 10.57 -8.97
CA ASN A 447 -16.50 9.29 -8.60
C ASN A 447 -16.47 9.04 -7.08
N ASN A 448 -15.77 9.88 -6.30
CA ASN A 448 -15.73 9.78 -4.85
C ASN A 448 -16.69 10.80 -4.23
N PRO A 449 -17.82 10.37 -3.64
CA PRO A 449 -18.82 11.29 -3.07
C PRO A 449 -18.24 12.17 -1.94
N ASN A 450 -17.32 11.66 -1.14
CA ASN A 450 -16.68 12.45 -0.09
C ASN A 450 -15.94 13.66 -0.68
N ARG A 451 -15.20 13.47 -1.80
CA ARG A 451 -14.47 14.53 -2.49
C ARG A 451 -15.40 15.56 -3.14
N VAL A 452 -16.57 15.12 -3.61
CA VAL A 452 -17.63 16.03 -4.10
C VAL A 452 -18.15 16.89 -2.96
N ASP A 453 -18.41 16.32 -1.79
CA ASP A 453 -18.90 17.05 -0.62
C ASP A 453 -17.84 18.01 -0.06
N GLU A 454 -16.57 17.60 0.00
CA GLU A 454 -15.44 18.46 0.36
C GLU A 454 -15.34 19.69 -0.57
N PHE A 455 -15.35 19.43 -1.87
CA PHE A 455 -15.31 20.49 -2.88
C PHE A 455 -16.45 21.50 -2.70
N GLN A 456 -17.69 21.02 -2.54
CA GLN A 456 -18.87 21.87 -2.36
C GLN A 456 -18.77 22.72 -1.08
N ALA A 457 -18.34 22.12 0.02
CA ALA A 457 -18.16 22.84 1.29
C ALA A 457 -17.10 23.94 1.16
N ILE A 458 -15.97 23.66 0.50
CA ILE A 458 -14.90 24.64 0.25
C ILE A 458 -15.41 25.75 -0.68
N GLN A 459 -16.10 25.42 -1.76
CA GLN A 459 -16.64 26.38 -2.72
C GLN A 459 -17.63 27.34 -2.03
N GLU A 460 -18.58 26.82 -1.25
CA GLU A 460 -19.55 27.65 -0.53
C GLU A 460 -18.88 28.58 0.49
N SER A 461 -17.89 28.07 1.22
CA SER A 461 -17.20 28.85 2.24
C SER A 461 -16.31 29.95 1.63
N ALA A 462 -15.52 29.61 0.62
CA ALA A 462 -14.61 30.52 -0.06
C ALA A 462 -15.34 31.71 -0.74
N ALA A 463 -16.55 31.46 -1.28
CA ALA A 463 -17.39 32.48 -1.87
C ALA A 463 -17.73 33.61 -0.89
N LYS A 464 -17.83 33.33 0.42
CA LYS A 464 -18.09 34.33 1.48
C LYS A 464 -16.97 35.35 1.62
N ALA A 465 -15.73 34.95 1.23
CA ALA A 465 -14.57 35.85 1.21
C ALA A 465 -14.35 36.55 -0.14
N GLY A 466 -15.15 36.25 -1.16
CA GLY A 466 -15.00 36.80 -2.53
C GLY A 466 -14.04 35.98 -3.40
N ILE A 467 -13.72 34.75 -3.02
CA ILE A 467 -12.93 33.81 -3.82
C ILE A 467 -13.89 32.97 -4.66
N THR A 468 -13.63 32.87 -5.96
CA THR A 468 -14.40 32.01 -6.86
C THR A 468 -13.71 30.67 -6.97
N VAL A 469 -14.36 29.59 -6.52
CA VAL A 469 -13.85 28.22 -6.69
C VAL A 469 -14.50 27.61 -7.93
N VAL A 470 -13.66 27.14 -8.85
CA VAL A 470 -14.06 26.55 -10.14
C VAL A 470 -13.87 25.06 -10.10
N ASP A 471 -14.90 24.33 -10.49
CA ASP A 471 -14.89 22.88 -10.59
C ASP A 471 -14.10 22.42 -11.83
N VAL A 472 -13.02 21.68 -11.61
CA VAL A 472 -12.27 20.94 -12.63
C VAL A 472 -12.07 19.47 -12.22
N GLY A 473 -13.00 18.96 -11.42
CA GLY A 473 -13.06 17.55 -11.03
C GLY A 473 -13.15 16.61 -12.22
N SER A 474 -12.57 15.41 -12.10
CA SER A 474 -12.52 14.42 -13.17
C SER A 474 -12.56 12.99 -12.60
N PRO A 475 -13.20 12.04 -13.29
CA PRO A 475 -13.01 10.62 -12.97
C PRO A 475 -11.56 10.17 -13.20
N ASP A 476 -10.83 10.83 -14.12
CA ASP A 476 -9.43 10.54 -14.46
C ASP A 476 -8.44 11.45 -13.69
N TRP A 477 -8.83 11.95 -12.54
CA TRP A 477 -8.13 12.95 -11.73
C TRP A 477 -6.65 12.61 -11.47
N SER A 478 -6.33 11.33 -11.23
CA SER A 478 -4.97 10.91 -10.88
C SER A 478 -3.98 11.13 -12.03
N SER A 479 -4.39 10.90 -13.27
CA SER A 479 -3.56 11.17 -14.44
C SER A 479 -3.37 12.67 -14.72
N LEU A 480 -4.23 13.52 -14.13
CA LEU A 480 -4.18 14.97 -14.27
C LEU A 480 -3.34 15.65 -13.19
N LEU A 481 -2.96 14.94 -12.10
CA LEU A 481 -2.17 15.54 -11.01
C LEU A 481 -0.83 16.08 -11.49
N GLU A 482 -0.15 15.42 -12.38
CA GLU A 482 1.18 15.82 -12.84
C GLU A 482 1.15 16.98 -13.82
N GLY A 483 0.26 16.97 -14.79
CA GLY A 483 0.25 17.91 -15.91
C GLY A 483 -1.07 18.63 -16.14
N GLY A 484 -2.08 18.45 -15.29
CA GLY A 484 -3.41 19.05 -15.46
C GLY A 484 -3.46 20.55 -15.21
N ASP A 485 -4.48 21.20 -15.76
CA ASP A 485 -4.73 22.64 -15.60
C ASP A 485 -5.62 22.90 -14.37
N TYR A 486 -5.03 22.89 -13.18
CA TYR A 486 -5.68 23.15 -11.89
C TYR A 486 -4.78 23.99 -10.97
N ASP A 487 -5.35 24.61 -9.94
CA ASP A 487 -4.65 25.44 -8.97
C ASP A 487 -4.52 24.76 -7.61
N ALA A 488 -5.49 23.94 -7.25
CA ALA A 488 -5.48 23.13 -6.03
C ALA A 488 -6.07 21.74 -6.30
N SER A 489 -5.74 20.77 -5.45
CA SER A 489 -6.25 19.40 -5.57
C SER A 489 -6.72 18.84 -4.23
N LEU A 490 -7.78 18.01 -4.28
CA LEU A 490 -8.30 17.23 -3.17
C LEU A 490 -8.07 15.74 -3.46
N PHE A 491 -7.25 15.09 -2.67
CA PHE A 491 -7.01 13.65 -2.77
C PHE A 491 -6.45 13.11 -1.46
N GLY A 492 -6.23 11.81 -1.37
CA GLY A 492 -5.68 11.17 -0.18
C GLY A 492 -4.31 10.59 -0.44
N TRP A 493 -3.41 10.76 0.51
CA TRP A 493 -2.20 9.98 0.60
C TRP A 493 -2.44 8.71 1.40
N ILE A 494 -1.83 7.61 0.96
CA ILE A 494 -1.77 6.36 1.71
C ILE A 494 -0.36 6.24 2.27
N SER A 495 -0.26 6.23 3.59
CA SER A 495 1.02 6.00 4.28
C SER A 495 1.17 4.51 4.61
N PRO A 496 2.35 3.92 4.56
CA PRO A 496 2.61 2.60 5.14
C PRO A 496 2.48 2.60 6.68
N GLY A 497 2.38 3.78 7.31
CA GLY A 497 2.29 3.97 8.76
C GLY A 497 3.66 4.05 9.44
N VAL A 498 4.72 3.68 8.77
CA VAL A 498 6.11 3.70 9.25
C VAL A 498 7.06 4.15 8.15
N GLY A 499 8.24 4.62 8.54
CA GLY A 499 9.31 5.06 7.65
C GLY A 499 9.19 6.51 7.22
N SER A 500 10.31 7.06 6.74
CA SER A 500 10.47 8.48 6.37
C SER A 500 10.69 8.70 4.88
N THR A 501 10.90 7.63 4.10
CA THR A 501 11.14 7.72 2.63
C THR A 501 10.00 8.42 1.89
N GLY A 502 8.76 8.23 2.33
CA GLY A 502 7.59 8.91 1.77
C GLY A 502 7.63 10.42 1.90
N ILE A 503 8.28 10.95 2.94
CA ILE A 503 8.42 12.40 3.18
C ILE A 503 9.20 13.05 2.04
N SER A 504 10.35 12.50 1.69
CA SER A 504 11.15 13.02 0.57
C SER A 504 10.44 12.85 -0.77
N GLN A 505 9.75 11.73 -0.98
CA GLN A 505 8.97 11.49 -2.20
C GLN A 505 7.91 12.56 -2.44
N ILE A 506 7.28 13.07 -1.37
CA ILE A 506 6.20 14.07 -1.47
C ILE A 506 6.77 15.51 -1.43
N PHE A 507 7.75 15.79 -0.57
CA PHE A 507 8.15 17.16 -0.21
C PHE A 507 9.53 17.58 -0.73
N SER A 508 10.28 16.71 -1.45
CA SER A 508 11.46 17.15 -2.19
C SER A 508 11.10 17.64 -3.59
N THR A 509 11.95 18.50 -4.16
CA THR A 509 11.74 19.07 -5.50
C THR A 509 11.65 17.99 -6.59
N ASP A 510 12.47 16.94 -6.47
CA ASP A 510 12.55 15.84 -7.43
C ASP A 510 11.68 14.64 -7.00
N GLY A 511 10.88 14.79 -5.96
CA GLY A 511 9.99 13.75 -5.47
C GLY A 511 8.84 13.49 -6.43
N GLY A 512 8.62 12.24 -6.83
CA GLY A 512 7.57 11.84 -7.76
C GLY A 512 6.13 12.12 -7.27
N GLY A 513 5.94 12.39 -5.98
CA GLY A 513 4.67 12.79 -5.37
C GLY A 513 4.52 14.31 -5.15
N ASN A 514 5.50 15.13 -5.53
CA ASN A 514 5.42 16.59 -5.38
C ASN A 514 4.57 17.24 -6.49
N TYR A 515 3.29 16.87 -6.54
CA TYR A 515 2.36 17.40 -7.56
C TYR A 515 2.09 18.89 -7.44
N ASN A 516 2.20 19.46 -6.26
CA ASN A 516 2.01 20.88 -6.00
C ASN A 516 3.24 21.75 -6.25
N ARG A 517 4.36 21.16 -6.70
CA ARG A 517 5.58 21.88 -7.09
C ARG A 517 6.16 22.76 -5.98
N TYR A 518 5.98 22.35 -4.73
CA TYR A 518 6.53 23.04 -3.57
C TYR A 518 8.02 22.74 -3.41
N THR A 519 8.79 23.77 -3.03
CA THR A 519 10.25 23.67 -2.89
C THR A 519 10.76 24.13 -1.52
N GLY A 520 9.86 24.63 -0.67
CA GLY A 520 10.25 25.28 0.59
C GLY A 520 10.91 24.38 1.61
N THR A 521 10.64 23.08 1.57
CA THR A 521 11.22 22.08 2.47
C THR A 521 12.22 21.14 1.79
N ASN A 522 12.62 21.39 0.54
CA ASN A 522 13.41 20.46 -0.26
C ASN A 522 14.67 19.94 0.47
N ALA A 523 15.46 20.82 1.08
CA ALA A 523 16.69 20.43 1.75
C ALA A 523 16.45 19.51 2.96
N ASP A 524 15.42 19.84 3.76
CA ASP A 524 15.03 19.04 4.93
C ASP A 524 14.42 17.70 4.49
N ALA A 525 13.61 17.69 3.44
CA ALA A 525 13.00 16.48 2.88
C ALA A 525 14.07 15.47 2.38
N ILE A 526 15.16 15.96 1.79
CA ILE A 526 16.29 15.10 1.42
C ILE A 526 17.00 14.56 2.67
N LEU A 527 17.18 15.39 3.70
CA LEU A 527 17.82 14.97 4.94
C LEU A 527 17.05 13.90 5.70
N THR A 528 15.71 13.86 5.60
CA THR A 528 14.93 12.81 6.26
C THR A 528 15.27 11.40 5.78
N GLN A 529 15.75 11.23 4.55
CA GLN A 529 16.17 9.92 4.04
C GLN A 529 17.50 9.42 4.62
N THR A 530 18.37 10.35 5.05
CA THR A 530 19.76 10.04 5.38
C THR A 530 20.12 10.26 6.85
N THR A 531 19.22 10.82 7.65
CA THR A 531 19.42 11.10 9.07
C THR A 531 19.09 9.86 9.90
N LEU A 532 20.12 9.22 10.47
CA LEU A 532 19.98 7.99 11.25
C LEU A 532 19.66 8.23 12.73
N ASP A 533 19.95 9.42 13.26
CA ASP A 533 19.62 9.78 14.64
C ASP A 533 18.12 10.11 14.74
N PRO A 534 17.33 9.36 15.53
CA PRO A 534 15.87 9.55 15.59
C PRO A 534 15.46 10.93 16.14
N ASP A 535 16.20 11.49 17.10
CA ASP A 535 15.87 12.80 17.69
C ASP A 535 16.14 13.93 16.67
N GLU A 536 17.23 13.82 15.91
CA GLU A 536 17.55 14.75 14.83
C GLU A 536 16.52 14.63 13.69
N LEU A 537 16.15 13.42 13.29
CA LEU A 537 15.12 13.18 12.28
C LEU A 537 13.79 13.84 12.67
N ILE A 538 13.28 13.58 13.88
CA ILE A 538 12.06 14.21 14.40
C ILE A 538 12.19 15.75 14.42
N ALA A 539 13.37 16.29 14.74
CA ALA A 539 13.59 17.74 14.72
C ALA A 539 13.53 18.33 13.30
N ILE A 540 14.05 17.61 12.30
CA ILE A 540 13.94 17.98 10.87
C ILE A 540 12.47 17.99 10.46
N GLU A 541 11.76 16.91 10.72
CA GLU A 541 10.35 16.74 10.36
C GLU A 541 9.45 17.82 11.00
N LYS A 542 9.67 18.14 12.28
CA LYS A 542 8.96 19.27 12.96
C LYS A 542 9.23 20.62 12.29
N ARG A 543 10.45 20.83 11.87
CA ARG A 543 10.82 22.05 11.16
C ARG A 543 10.13 22.15 9.81
N MET A 544 10.04 21.04 9.08
CA MET A 544 9.31 20.94 7.82
C MET A 544 7.81 21.20 8.01
N ASP A 545 7.19 20.52 8.97
CA ASP A 545 5.76 20.66 9.28
C ASP A 545 5.41 22.14 9.56
N LYS A 546 6.23 22.81 10.38
CA LYS A 546 6.09 24.25 10.65
C LYS A 546 6.29 25.11 9.41
N GLN A 547 7.28 24.84 8.57
CA GLN A 547 7.55 25.58 7.36
C GLN A 547 6.38 25.50 6.38
N MET A 548 5.79 24.31 6.23
CA MET A 548 4.65 24.09 5.34
C MET A 548 3.42 24.91 5.76
N PHE A 549 3.09 24.95 7.05
CA PHE A 549 2.00 25.83 7.52
C PHE A 549 2.34 27.32 7.37
N THR A 550 3.60 27.72 7.60
CA THR A 550 4.07 29.10 7.41
C THR A 550 3.92 29.54 5.95
N ASP A 551 4.25 28.67 5.01
CA ASP A 551 4.18 28.93 3.57
C ASP A 551 2.76 28.77 3.00
N ALA A 552 1.82 28.34 3.82
CA ALA A 552 0.46 27.97 3.39
C ALA A 552 0.50 26.95 2.25
N TYR A 553 1.19 25.83 2.48
CA TYR A 553 1.36 24.72 1.55
C TYR A 553 0.03 24.12 1.10
N GLY A 554 -0.83 23.86 2.05
CA GLY A 554 -2.13 23.25 1.93
C GLY A 554 -2.67 22.89 3.31
N LEU A 555 -3.74 22.15 3.38
CA LEU A 555 -4.32 21.70 4.64
C LEU A 555 -4.58 20.19 4.63
N PRO A 556 -4.07 19.44 5.61
CA PRO A 556 -4.61 18.12 5.90
C PRO A 556 -6.03 18.30 6.45
N LEU A 557 -6.93 17.40 6.07
CA LEU A 557 -8.34 17.51 6.44
C LEU A 557 -8.66 16.52 7.57
N PHE A 558 -8.57 15.24 7.31
CA PHE A 558 -8.89 14.18 8.26
C PHE A 558 -8.27 12.84 7.85
N GLN A 559 -8.10 11.93 8.81
CA GLN A 559 -7.82 10.52 8.49
C GLN A 559 -9.10 9.84 8.03
N LEU A 560 -8.98 8.97 7.02
CA LEU A 560 -10.10 8.17 6.54
C LEU A 560 -10.49 7.15 7.61
N PRO A 561 -11.78 7.01 7.95
CA PRO A 561 -12.23 5.97 8.85
C PRO A 561 -12.17 4.61 8.15
N GLY A 562 -11.90 3.56 8.92
CA GLY A 562 -11.96 2.19 8.46
C GLY A 562 -12.92 1.36 9.31
N VAL A 563 -13.47 0.29 8.72
CA VAL A 563 -14.37 -0.61 9.40
C VAL A 563 -14.16 -2.05 8.94
N PHE A 564 -14.04 -2.99 9.90
CA PHE A 564 -14.12 -4.42 9.60
C PHE A 564 -15.40 -4.99 10.18
N GLY A 565 -16.04 -5.89 9.44
CA GLY A 565 -17.10 -6.77 9.94
C GLY A 565 -16.54 -8.18 10.10
N VAL A 566 -16.66 -8.75 11.29
CA VAL A 566 -16.11 -10.08 11.62
C VAL A 566 -17.23 -10.99 12.12
N ASN A 567 -17.42 -12.13 11.44
CA ASN A 567 -18.37 -13.15 11.88
C ASN A 567 -17.91 -13.74 13.22
N LYS A 568 -18.82 -13.90 14.18
CA LYS A 568 -18.53 -14.42 15.54
C LYS A 568 -17.93 -15.81 15.59
N ARG A 569 -18.00 -16.57 14.48
CA ARG A 569 -17.29 -17.84 14.37
C ARG A 569 -15.78 -17.69 14.21
N VAL A 570 -15.27 -16.49 13.91
CA VAL A 570 -13.84 -16.19 13.81
C VAL A 570 -13.44 -15.30 14.98
N SER A 571 -12.34 -15.62 15.63
CA SER A 571 -11.75 -14.82 16.70
C SER A 571 -10.29 -14.52 16.40
N GLY A 572 -9.71 -13.52 17.11
CA GLY A 572 -8.32 -13.10 16.95
C GLY A 572 -8.10 -12.06 15.85
N VAL A 573 -9.15 -11.60 15.15
CA VAL A 573 -9.05 -10.51 14.18
C VAL A 573 -8.95 -9.18 14.93
N GLU A 574 -7.91 -8.40 14.61
CA GLU A 574 -7.76 -7.04 15.14
C GLU A 574 -7.76 -6.01 14.01
N TYR A 575 -8.20 -4.79 14.32
CA TYR A 575 -8.23 -3.71 13.35
C TYR A 575 -6.81 -3.25 12.99
N MET A 576 -6.58 -2.99 11.69
CA MET A 576 -5.36 -2.42 11.15
C MET A 576 -5.70 -1.45 10.02
N GLY A 577 -5.20 -0.22 10.13
CA GLY A 577 -5.52 0.87 9.22
C GLY A 577 -4.61 1.00 8.00
N ASN A 578 -3.62 0.11 7.81
CA ASN A 578 -2.75 0.12 6.63
C ASN A 578 -3.23 -0.83 5.52
N GLN A 579 -2.47 -0.93 4.43
CA GLN A 579 -2.82 -1.72 3.24
C GLN A 579 -2.94 -3.23 3.52
N THR A 580 -2.26 -3.79 4.53
CA THR A 580 -2.43 -5.21 4.90
C THR A 580 -3.82 -5.48 5.44
N GLY A 581 -4.49 -4.47 6.00
CA GLY A 581 -5.84 -4.58 6.51
C GLY A 581 -5.98 -5.71 7.53
N PRO A 582 -7.05 -6.52 7.46
CA PRO A 582 -7.26 -7.59 8.43
C PRO A 582 -6.19 -8.67 8.42
N PHE A 583 -5.42 -8.81 7.34
CA PHE A 583 -4.44 -9.91 7.20
C PHE A 583 -3.20 -9.73 8.09
N TRP A 584 -2.96 -8.59 8.69
CA TRP A 584 -1.73 -8.26 9.42
C TRP A 584 -1.40 -9.24 10.57
N ASN A 585 -2.43 -9.85 11.20
CA ASN A 585 -2.29 -10.83 12.29
C ASN A 585 -3.00 -12.17 12.02
N PHE A 586 -3.11 -12.57 10.75
CA PHE A 586 -3.89 -13.76 10.33
C PHE A 586 -3.49 -15.06 11.04
N TRP A 587 -2.28 -15.16 11.57
CA TRP A 587 -1.82 -16.34 12.34
C TRP A 587 -2.49 -16.48 13.72
N GLU A 588 -3.08 -15.41 14.22
CA GLU A 588 -3.84 -15.40 15.48
C GLU A 588 -5.30 -15.79 15.29
N TRP A 589 -5.79 -15.81 14.04
CA TRP A 589 -7.19 -16.12 13.78
C TRP A 589 -7.52 -17.56 14.11
N SER A 590 -8.68 -17.80 14.71
CA SER A 590 -9.19 -19.12 15.07
C SER A 590 -10.66 -19.24 14.68
N VAL A 591 -11.06 -20.44 14.28
CA VAL A 591 -12.45 -20.75 13.98
C VAL A 591 -13.08 -21.38 15.22
N ASN A 592 -14.13 -20.76 15.77
CA ASN A 592 -14.89 -21.27 16.90
C ASN A 592 -15.79 -22.41 16.44
N SER A 593 -15.87 -23.49 17.23
CA SER A 593 -16.64 -24.71 16.93
C SER A 593 -18.14 -24.54 17.17
#